data_cd330eebba751c88f5a18c67f72fac45
#
_entry.id   cd330eebba751c88f5a18c67f72fac45
#
_cell.length_a   1.000
_cell.length_b   1.000
_cell.length_c   1.000
_cell.angle_alpha   90.00
_cell.angle_beta   90.00
_cell.angle_gamma   90.00
#
_symmetry.space_group_name_H-M   'P 1'
#
loop_
_entity.id
_entity.type
_entity.pdbx_description
1 polymer ?
#
loop_
_entity_poly.entity_id
_entity_poly.type
_entity_poly.pdbx_seq_one_letter_code
_entity_poly.pdbx_strand_id
1 'polypeptide(L)'
;MRVEMRLVDWNPGYFLPTVAGGLLAAGGAAAFGWVRLSELMFGFGFICWVVLGSILLLRLFTQPALPNRLLPVIAIELAPPVVAGNVWFAMNGGRADFVARVLAGYALLMASVQLSMIPSYRTAPFGPAFWVFAFTYVAAVTDVIFWLKAEDADYSKAITYVLLALSTLGYAALATRTVKGMIRGTFLPEYPAAR
;
A
#
# COMPACT_ATOMS: atom_id res chain seq x y z
N MET A 1 -15.90 -17.62 19.91
CA MET A 1 -14.97 -16.99 20.87
C MET A 1 -14.73 -15.56 20.37
N ARG A 2 -15.26 -14.52 21.03
CA ARG A 2 -14.97 -13.11 20.66
C ARG A 2 -13.63 -12.77 21.27
N VAL A 3 -12.63 -12.52 20.45
CA VAL A 3 -11.36 -11.93 20.88
C VAL A 3 -11.64 -10.43 21.05
N GLU A 4 -11.50 -9.92 22.26
CA GLU A 4 -11.53 -8.46 22.49
C GLU A 4 -10.29 -7.83 21.83
N MET A 5 -10.50 -7.10 20.75
CA MET A 5 -9.45 -6.35 20.08
C MET A 5 -9.31 -4.98 20.72
N ARG A 6 -8.21 -4.76 21.44
CA ARG A 6 -7.89 -3.43 21.98
C ARG A 6 -7.29 -2.56 20.89
N LEU A 7 -7.53 -1.25 20.90
CA LEU A 7 -7.04 -0.32 19.90
C LEU A 7 -5.51 -0.39 19.73
N VAL A 8 -4.76 -0.67 20.80
CA VAL A 8 -3.30 -0.80 20.78
C VAL A 8 -2.81 -1.95 19.88
N ASP A 9 -3.63 -2.98 19.69
CA ASP A 9 -3.30 -4.16 18.91
C ASP A 9 -3.53 -3.97 17.39
N TRP A 10 -4.19 -2.86 17.01
CA TRP A 10 -4.46 -2.55 15.62
C TRP A 10 -3.20 -2.07 14.89
N ASN A 11 -3.09 -2.43 13.62
CA ASN A 11 -2.01 -1.97 12.74
C ASN A 11 -2.51 -1.89 11.28
N PRO A 12 -1.82 -1.16 10.39
CA PRO A 12 -2.26 -0.96 9.00
C PRO A 12 -2.46 -2.23 8.17
N GLY A 13 -1.96 -3.39 8.61
CA GLY A 13 -2.21 -4.69 7.97
C GLY A 13 -3.70 -5.04 7.88
N TYR A 14 -4.56 -4.44 8.72
CA TYR A 14 -6.01 -4.63 8.64
C TYR A 14 -6.67 -4.06 7.38
N PHE A 15 -5.97 -3.25 6.59
CA PHE A 15 -6.45 -2.84 5.27
C PHE A 15 -6.52 -4.00 4.25
N LEU A 16 -5.72 -5.05 4.43
CA LEU A 16 -5.57 -6.09 3.41
C LEU A 16 -6.87 -6.83 3.07
N PRO A 17 -7.68 -7.34 4.03
CA PRO A 17 -8.84 -8.15 3.68
C PRO A 17 -9.98 -7.34 3.04
N THR A 18 -10.22 -6.13 3.48
CA THR A 18 -11.40 -5.34 3.07
C THR A 18 -11.06 -4.24 2.09
N VAL A 19 -10.12 -3.36 2.43
CA VAL A 19 -9.76 -2.21 1.59
C VAL A 19 -9.07 -2.68 0.33
N ALA A 20 -7.96 -3.43 0.45
CA ALA A 20 -7.25 -3.94 -0.71
C ALA A 20 -8.11 -4.94 -1.49
N GLY A 21 -8.84 -5.85 -0.80
CA GLY A 21 -9.73 -6.80 -1.44
C GLY A 21 -10.80 -6.12 -2.30
N GLY A 22 -11.47 -5.10 -1.76
CA GLY A 22 -12.48 -4.33 -2.48
C GLY A 22 -11.90 -3.55 -3.67
N LEU A 23 -10.84 -2.78 -3.44
CA LEU A 23 -10.23 -1.96 -4.50
C LEU A 23 -9.61 -2.82 -5.61
N LEU A 24 -8.89 -3.89 -5.28
CA LEU A 24 -8.32 -4.79 -6.30
C LEU A 24 -9.39 -5.52 -7.09
N ALA A 25 -10.48 -5.96 -6.43
CA ALA A 25 -11.63 -6.55 -7.13
C ALA A 25 -12.28 -5.53 -8.07
N ALA A 26 -12.38 -4.26 -7.68
CA ALA A 26 -12.87 -3.20 -8.53
C ALA A 26 -11.99 -3.01 -9.78
N GLY A 27 -10.67 -2.96 -9.61
CA GLY A 27 -9.72 -2.86 -10.72
C GLY A 27 -9.81 -4.06 -11.68
N GLY A 28 -9.91 -5.27 -11.14
CA GLY A 28 -10.12 -6.48 -11.93
C GLY A 28 -11.43 -6.43 -12.72
N ALA A 29 -12.54 -6.05 -12.08
CA ALA A 29 -13.84 -5.91 -12.74
C ALA A 29 -13.79 -4.84 -13.86
N ALA A 30 -13.13 -3.71 -13.62
CA ALA A 30 -12.92 -2.67 -14.64
C ALA A 30 -12.17 -3.21 -15.86
N ALA A 31 -11.10 -4.00 -15.64
CA ALA A 31 -10.31 -4.60 -16.72
C ALA A 31 -11.12 -5.56 -17.60
N PHE A 32 -12.14 -6.22 -17.04
CA PHE A 32 -13.08 -7.08 -17.78
C PHE A 32 -14.29 -6.33 -18.34
N GLY A 33 -14.39 -5.01 -18.17
CA GLY A 33 -15.53 -4.21 -18.60
C GLY A 33 -16.81 -4.40 -17.76
N TRP A 34 -16.70 -5.01 -16.57
CA TRP A 34 -17.83 -5.22 -15.66
C TRP A 34 -18.09 -3.96 -14.81
N VAL A 35 -18.57 -2.91 -15.46
CA VAL A 35 -18.71 -1.55 -14.90
C VAL A 35 -19.43 -1.56 -13.55
N ARG A 36 -20.63 -2.15 -13.47
CA ARG A 36 -21.45 -2.15 -12.24
C ARG A 36 -20.74 -2.86 -11.08
N LEU A 37 -20.05 -3.97 -11.36
CA LEU A 37 -19.31 -4.70 -10.33
C LEU A 37 -18.09 -3.89 -9.88
N SER A 38 -17.41 -3.23 -10.82
CA SER A 38 -16.27 -2.36 -10.52
C SER A 38 -16.69 -1.20 -9.58
N GLU A 39 -17.80 -0.53 -9.88
CA GLU A 39 -18.35 0.56 -9.05
C GLU A 39 -18.73 0.07 -7.65
N LEU A 40 -19.40 -1.09 -7.53
CA LEU A 40 -19.77 -1.67 -6.24
C LEU A 40 -18.55 -2.03 -5.40
N MET A 41 -17.55 -2.67 -6.01
CA MET A 41 -16.33 -3.07 -5.31
C MET A 41 -15.46 -1.87 -4.94
N PHE A 42 -15.41 -0.83 -5.80
CA PHE A 42 -14.75 0.42 -5.47
C PHE A 42 -15.39 1.08 -4.26
N GLY A 43 -16.72 1.23 -4.27
CA GLY A 43 -17.48 1.78 -3.14
C GLY A 43 -17.25 0.98 -1.85
N PHE A 44 -17.28 -0.34 -1.92
CA PHE A 44 -16.99 -1.22 -0.79
C PHE A 44 -15.57 -0.96 -0.23
N GLY A 45 -14.54 -1.04 -1.07
CA GLY A 45 -13.15 -0.84 -0.64
C GLY A 45 -12.90 0.58 -0.13
N PHE A 46 -13.46 1.60 -0.80
CA PHE A 46 -13.32 3.00 -0.44
C PHE A 46 -13.96 3.33 0.91
N ILE A 47 -15.19 2.89 1.16
CA ILE A 47 -15.86 3.11 2.46
C ILE A 47 -15.13 2.36 3.58
N CYS A 48 -14.69 1.12 3.34
CA CYS A 48 -13.85 0.40 4.31
C CYS A 48 -12.56 1.17 4.60
N TRP A 49 -11.93 1.78 3.59
CA TRP A 49 -10.74 2.61 3.81
C TRP A 49 -11.04 3.84 4.68
N VAL A 50 -12.09 4.59 4.38
CA VAL A 50 -12.46 5.78 5.18
C VAL A 50 -12.67 5.39 6.65
N VAL A 51 -13.41 4.30 6.91
CA VAL A 51 -13.70 3.84 8.28
C VAL A 51 -12.44 3.31 8.97
N LEU A 52 -11.78 2.33 8.37
CA LEU A 52 -10.60 1.70 8.99
C LEU A 52 -9.42 2.66 9.05
N GLY A 53 -9.22 3.50 8.03
CA GLY A 53 -8.16 4.50 8.00
C GLY A 53 -8.29 5.49 9.16
N SER A 54 -9.51 5.96 9.45
CA SER A 54 -9.75 6.84 10.61
C SER A 54 -9.37 6.16 11.94
N ILE A 55 -9.73 4.88 12.11
CA ILE A 55 -9.39 4.11 13.31
C ILE A 55 -7.87 3.90 13.40
N LEU A 56 -7.22 3.56 12.30
CA LEU A 56 -5.77 3.30 12.27
C LEU A 56 -4.97 4.58 12.50
N LEU A 57 -5.37 5.72 11.92
CA LEU A 57 -4.75 7.00 12.20
C LEU A 57 -4.94 7.40 13.67
N LEU A 58 -6.13 7.23 14.24
CA LEU A 58 -6.38 7.44 15.66
C LEU A 58 -5.41 6.60 16.50
N ARG A 59 -5.27 5.31 16.17
CA ARG A 59 -4.32 4.41 16.84
C ARG A 59 -2.88 4.90 16.73
N LEU A 60 -2.44 5.32 15.55
CA LEU A 60 -1.06 5.79 15.32
C LEU A 60 -0.75 7.08 16.09
N PHE A 61 -1.75 7.96 16.29
CA PHE A 61 -1.57 9.21 17.01
C PHE A 61 -1.73 9.08 18.53
N THR A 62 -2.54 8.15 19.02
CA THR A 62 -2.94 8.11 20.44
C THR A 62 -2.37 6.92 21.22
N GLN A 63 -1.88 5.91 20.53
CA GLN A 63 -1.36 4.70 21.17
C GLN A 63 0.18 4.65 21.07
N PRO A 64 0.87 3.87 21.93
CA PRO A 64 2.31 3.67 21.83
C PRO A 64 2.74 3.23 20.42
N ALA A 65 3.99 3.56 20.05
CA ALA A 65 4.57 3.18 18.77
C ALA A 65 4.43 1.67 18.53
N LEU A 66 4.31 1.29 17.26
CA LEU A 66 4.32 -0.12 16.88
C LEU A 66 5.66 -0.77 17.28
N PRO A 67 5.66 -2.06 17.63
CA PRO A 67 6.90 -2.80 17.85
C PRO A 67 7.82 -2.66 16.63
N ASN A 68 9.13 -2.56 16.85
CA ASN A 68 10.12 -2.31 15.78
C ASN A 68 9.98 -3.27 14.58
N ARG A 69 9.60 -4.53 14.81
CA ARG A 69 9.36 -5.51 13.73
C ARG A 69 8.14 -5.18 12.86
N LEU A 70 7.19 -4.41 13.37
CA LEU A 70 5.96 -4.00 12.66
C LEU A 70 6.04 -2.57 12.10
N LEU A 71 7.10 -1.80 12.37
CA LEU A 71 7.25 -0.45 11.83
C LEU A 71 7.09 -0.39 10.31
N PRO A 72 7.65 -1.34 9.50
CA PRO A 72 7.45 -1.31 8.05
C PRO A 72 5.99 -1.39 7.62
N VAL A 73 5.09 -1.95 8.45
CA VAL A 73 3.66 -2.07 8.14
C VAL A 73 2.99 -0.69 7.99
N ILE A 74 3.56 0.37 8.59
CA ILE A 74 3.06 1.75 8.41
C ILE A 74 3.11 2.18 6.93
N ALA A 75 3.98 1.58 6.12
CA ALA A 75 4.03 1.89 4.69
C ALA A 75 2.72 1.55 3.95
N ILE A 76 1.89 0.66 4.51
CA ILE A 76 0.55 0.36 3.94
C ILE A 76 -0.36 1.60 3.89
N GLU A 77 -0.17 2.59 4.75
CA GLU A 77 -1.01 3.81 4.75
C GLU A 77 -0.96 4.58 3.41
N LEU A 78 0.10 4.42 2.63
CA LEU A 78 0.17 4.97 1.26
C LEU A 78 -0.63 4.12 0.25
N ALA A 79 -0.87 2.83 0.51
CA ALA A 79 -1.48 1.94 -0.47
C ALA A 79 -2.93 2.32 -0.85
N PRO A 80 -3.86 2.61 0.09
CA PRO A 80 -5.25 2.89 -0.26
C PRO A 80 -5.43 4.04 -1.25
N PRO A 81 -4.84 5.24 -1.07
CA PRO A 81 -5.04 6.34 -2.01
C PRO A 81 -4.47 6.05 -3.39
N VAL A 82 -3.28 5.44 -3.49
CA VAL A 82 -2.69 5.13 -4.81
C VAL A 82 -3.40 3.98 -5.51
N VAL A 83 -3.87 2.96 -4.79
CA VAL A 83 -4.66 1.87 -5.36
C VAL A 83 -6.03 2.36 -5.79
N ALA A 84 -6.69 3.21 -4.99
CA ALA A 84 -7.95 3.85 -5.38
C ALA A 84 -7.76 4.73 -6.62
N GLY A 85 -6.66 5.48 -6.73
CA GLY A 85 -6.28 6.26 -7.91
C GLY A 85 -6.13 5.39 -9.14
N ASN A 86 -5.36 4.31 -9.05
CA ASN A 86 -5.17 3.34 -10.14
C ASN A 86 -6.50 2.76 -10.65
N VAL A 87 -7.36 2.37 -9.71
CA VAL A 87 -8.68 1.81 -10.05
C VAL A 87 -9.59 2.87 -10.64
N TRP A 88 -9.55 4.10 -10.12
CA TRP A 88 -10.32 5.22 -10.65
C TRP A 88 -9.92 5.52 -12.11
N PHE A 89 -8.63 5.58 -12.42
CA PHE A 89 -8.16 5.73 -13.80
C PHE A 89 -8.65 4.59 -14.71
N ALA A 90 -8.66 3.36 -14.23
CA ALA A 90 -9.20 2.22 -14.98
C ALA A 90 -10.71 2.33 -15.23
N MET A 91 -11.47 2.88 -14.28
CA MET A 91 -12.94 3.04 -14.37
C MET A 91 -13.38 4.23 -15.22
N ASN A 92 -12.61 5.34 -15.20
CA ASN A 92 -13.01 6.60 -15.84
C ASN A 92 -12.39 6.82 -17.23
N GLY A 93 -11.76 5.80 -17.82
CA GLY A 93 -11.10 5.90 -19.13
C GLY A 93 -9.79 6.66 -19.11
N GLY A 94 -9.06 6.64 -18.00
CA GLY A 94 -7.72 7.23 -17.87
C GLY A 94 -7.71 8.76 -17.70
N ARG A 95 -8.83 9.39 -17.31
CA ARG A 95 -8.91 10.85 -17.20
C ARG A 95 -8.49 11.36 -15.84
N ALA A 96 -7.62 12.37 -15.81
CA ALA A 96 -7.21 13.10 -14.61
C ALA A 96 -8.31 14.10 -14.17
N ASP A 97 -9.43 13.61 -13.65
CA ASP A 97 -10.55 14.40 -13.18
C ASP A 97 -10.40 14.89 -11.73
N PHE A 98 -11.47 15.46 -11.17
CA PHE A 98 -11.47 15.96 -9.79
C PHE A 98 -11.18 14.85 -8.77
N VAL A 99 -11.76 13.66 -8.93
CA VAL A 99 -11.59 12.54 -7.99
C VAL A 99 -10.16 12.04 -8.01
N ALA A 100 -9.59 11.88 -9.22
CA ALA A 100 -8.17 11.50 -9.36
C ALA A 100 -7.26 12.51 -8.62
N ARG A 101 -7.50 13.81 -8.74
CA ARG A 101 -6.72 14.85 -8.04
C ARG A 101 -6.87 14.81 -6.53
N VAL A 102 -8.07 14.55 -6.01
CA VAL A 102 -8.30 14.40 -4.56
C VAL A 102 -7.51 13.20 -4.00
N LEU A 103 -7.56 12.05 -4.71
CA LEU A 103 -6.81 10.85 -4.33
C LEU A 103 -5.30 11.10 -4.39
N ALA A 104 -4.81 11.76 -5.44
CA ALA A 104 -3.40 12.13 -5.57
C ALA A 104 -2.95 13.08 -4.45
N GLY A 105 -3.77 14.05 -4.05
CA GLY A 105 -3.47 14.95 -2.94
C GLY A 105 -3.24 14.20 -1.62
N TYR A 106 -4.11 13.22 -1.33
CA TYR A 106 -3.93 12.39 -0.14
C TYR A 106 -2.73 11.43 -0.29
N ALA A 107 -2.49 10.89 -1.50
CA ALA A 107 -1.32 10.07 -1.78
C ALA A 107 -0.01 10.84 -1.56
N LEU A 108 0.06 12.12 -1.98
CA LEU A 108 1.22 12.99 -1.73
C LEU A 108 1.45 13.24 -0.24
N LEU A 109 0.38 13.45 0.55
CA LEU A 109 0.49 13.57 1.99
C LEU A 109 1.07 12.27 2.60
N MET A 110 0.52 11.12 2.23
CA MET A 110 1.02 9.83 2.74
C MET A 110 2.44 9.53 2.26
N ALA A 111 2.80 9.88 1.04
CA ALA A 111 4.18 9.78 0.55
C ALA A 111 5.15 10.63 1.37
N SER A 112 4.76 11.84 1.75
CA SER A 112 5.56 12.71 2.62
C SER A 112 5.75 12.09 4.01
N VAL A 113 4.71 11.46 4.56
CA VAL A 113 4.82 10.68 5.81
C VAL A 113 5.81 9.52 5.64
N GLN A 114 5.73 8.77 4.52
CA GLN A 114 6.67 7.67 4.27
C GLN A 114 8.12 8.15 4.19
N LEU A 115 8.38 9.30 3.57
CA LEU A 115 9.72 9.90 3.52
C LEU A 115 10.23 10.24 4.93
N SER A 116 9.38 10.77 5.79
CA SER A 116 9.74 11.07 7.19
C SER A 116 10.04 9.82 8.01
N MET A 117 9.46 8.67 7.64
CA MET A 117 9.65 7.39 8.33
C MET A 117 10.89 6.61 7.89
N ILE A 118 11.61 7.03 6.84
CA ILE A 118 12.81 6.34 6.35
C ILE A 118 13.83 6.03 7.44
N PRO A 119 14.19 6.97 8.37
CA PRO A 119 15.12 6.65 9.45
C PRO A 119 14.65 5.48 10.33
N SER A 120 13.35 5.46 10.66
CA SER A 120 12.75 4.39 11.48
C SER A 120 12.75 3.04 10.75
N TYR A 121 12.49 3.02 9.45
CA TYR A 121 12.55 1.78 8.66
C TYR A 121 13.95 1.20 8.56
N ARG A 122 14.99 2.05 8.55
CA ARG A 122 16.40 1.61 8.51
C ARG A 122 16.83 0.91 9.78
N THR A 123 16.22 1.22 10.92
CA THR A 123 16.53 0.61 12.22
C THR A 123 15.69 -0.64 12.50
N ALA A 124 14.63 -0.87 11.73
CA ALA A 124 13.77 -2.02 11.89
C ALA A 124 14.49 -3.33 11.47
N PRO A 125 14.34 -4.42 12.23
CA PRO A 125 14.90 -5.73 11.85
C PRO A 125 14.20 -6.24 10.59
N PHE A 126 14.99 -6.71 9.62
CA PHE A 126 14.45 -7.23 8.37
C PHE A 126 13.66 -8.53 8.61
N GLY A 127 12.46 -8.58 8.04
CA GLY A 127 11.56 -9.73 8.17
C GLY A 127 10.33 -9.58 7.27
N PRO A 128 9.29 -10.42 7.45
CA PRO A 128 8.09 -10.46 6.60
C PRO A 128 7.40 -9.12 6.40
N ALA A 129 7.41 -8.24 7.42
CA ALA A 129 6.80 -6.92 7.35
C ALA A 129 7.39 -6.02 6.24
N PHE A 130 8.62 -6.24 5.80
CA PHE A 130 9.24 -5.47 4.70
C PHE A 130 8.60 -5.74 3.33
N TRP A 131 7.89 -6.85 3.15
CA TRP A 131 7.17 -7.13 1.91
C TRP A 131 6.01 -6.17 1.64
N VAL A 132 5.58 -5.43 2.64
CA VAL A 132 4.65 -4.32 2.48
C VAL A 132 5.15 -3.28 1.46
N PHE A 133 6.44 -2.99 1.47
CA PHE A 133 7.04 -2.06 0.52
C PHE A 133 6.88 -2.50 -0.93
N ALA A 134 6.94 -3.81 -1.19
CA ALA A 134 6.75 -4.36 -2.52
C ALA A 134 5.39 -3.99 -3.11
N PHE A 135 4.31 -4.18 -2.34
CA PHE A 135 2.96 -3.84 -2.77
C PHE A 135 2.76 -2.31 -2.87
N THR A 136 3.05 -1.60 -1.78
CA THR A 136 2.73 -0.17 -1.66
C THR A 136 3.47 0.68 -2.67
N TYR A 137 4.78 0.48 -2.83
CA TYR A 137 5.57 1.31 -3.74
C TYR A 137 5.35 0.97 -5.20
N VAL A 138 5.05 -0.29 -5.53
CA VAL A 138 4.66 -0.62 -6.91
C VAL A 138 3.29 -0.06 -7.25
N ALA A 139 2.33 -0.07 -6.31
CA ALA A 139 1.06 0.61 -6.51
C ALA A 139 1.24 2.13 -6.72
N ALA A 140 2.13 2.76 -5.96
CA ALA A 140 2.47 4.18 -6.12
C ALA A 140 3.14 4.46 -7.49
N VAL A 141 4.08 3.61 -7.91
CA VAL A 141 4.70 3.72 -9.25
C VAL A 141 3.66 3.56 -10.35
N THR A 142 2.72 2.64 -10.20
CA THR A 142 1.62 2.45 -11.16
C THR A 142 0.74 3.71 -11.24
N ASP A 143 0.44 4.33 -10.09
CA ASP A 143 -0.33 5.58 -10.04
C ASP A 143 0.40 6.71 -10.80
N VAL A 144 1.70 6.89 -10.56
CA VAL A 144 2.52 7.86 -11.31
C VAL A 144 2.48 7.58 -12.82
N ILE A 145 2.53 6.30 -13.25
CA ILE A 145 2.44 5.94 -14.67
C ILE A 145 1.07 6.30 -15.26
N PHE A 146 -0.04 6.13 -14.53
CA PHE A 146 -1.35 6.59 -14.98
C PHE A 146 -1.39 8.11 -15.14
N TRP A 147 -0.81 8.86 -14.20
CA TRP A 147 -0.70 10.31 -14.30
C TRP A 147 0.12 10.74 -15.52
N LEU A 148 1.28 10.14 -15.74
CA LEU A 148 2.13 10.42 -16.91
C LEU A 148 1.40 10.15 -18.24
N LYS A 149 0.57 9.11 -18.28
CA LYS A 149 -0.25 8.81 -19.46
C LYS A 149 -1.39 9.81 -19.64
N ALA A 150 -2.03 10.25 -18.57
CA ALA A 150 -3.11 11.21 -18.62
C ALA A 150 -2.65 12.60 -19.07
N GLU A 151 -1.42 13.00 -18.74
CA GLU A 151 -0.82 14.28 -19.13
C GLU A 151 -0.15 14.25 -20.53
N ASP A 152 -0.05 13.06 -21.17
CA ASP A 152 0.52 12.83 -22.51
C ASP A 152 1.88 13.55 -22.74
N ALA A 153 2.73 13.54 -21.72
CA ALA A 153 4.01 14.23 -21.78
C ALA A 153 5.07 13.44 -22.58
N ASP A 154 5.83 14.11 -23.42
CA ASP A 154 6.85 13.50 -24.30
C ASP A 154 7.88 12.62 -23.56
N TYR A 155 8.19 12.99 -22.30
CA TYR A 155 9.13 12.27 -21.44
C TYR A 155 8.51 11.11 -20.68
N SER A 156 7.20 10.87 -20.77
CA SER A 156 6.47 9.87 -19.98
C SER A 156 7.02 8.46 -20.15
N LYS A 157 7.43 8.08 -21.37
CA LYS A 157 8.02 6.76 -21.65
C LYS A 157 9.35 6.57 -20.91
N ALA A 158 10.25 7.56 -20.96
CA ALA A 158 11.54 7.47 -20.29
C ALA A 158 11.39 7.32 -18.78
N ILE A 159 10.53 8.15 -18.16
CA ILE A 159 10.25 8.06 -16.73
C ILE A 159 9.62 6.71 -16.38
N THR A 160 8.68 6.21 -17.18
CA THR A 160 8.05 4.90 -16.97
C THR A 160 9.11 3.78 -16.93
N TYR A 161 10.05 3.74 -17.87
CA TYR A 161 11.12 2.74 -17.86
C TYR A 161 12.03 2.86 -16.64
N VAL A 162 12.39 4.08 -16.22
CA VAL A 162 13.17 4.31 -15.01
C VAL A 162 12.42 3.80 -13.77
N LEU A 163 11.14 4.12 -13.63
CA LEU A 163 10.32 3.68 -12.50
C LEU A 163 10.16 2.16 -12.47
N LEU A 164 9.96 1.53 -13.63
CA LEU A 164 9.89 0.06 -13.73
C LEU A 164 11.24 -0.59 -13.35
N ALA A 165 12.35 -0.05 -13.82
CA ALA A 165 13.69 -0.53 -13.45
C ALA A 165 13.93 -0.42 -11.94
N LEU A 166 13.64 0.73 -11.33
CA LEU A 166 13.76 0.93 -9.89
C LEU A 166 12.88 -0.02 -9.08
N SER A 167 11.64 -0.24 -9.52
CA SER A 167 10.72 -1.20 -8.88
C SER A 167 11.26 -2.62 -8.97
N THR A 168 11.75 -3.03 -10.14
CA THR A 168 12.34 -4.36 -10.34
C THR A 168 13.57 -4.57 -9.46
N LEU A 169 14.46 -3.58 -9.38
CA LEU A 169 15.62 -3.63 -8.49
C LEU A 169 15.21 -3.70 -7.02
N GLY A 170 14.20 -2.95 -6.61
CA GLY A 170 13.63 -3.02 -5.26
C GLY A 170 13.10 -4.41 -4.91
N TYR A 171 12.34 -5.01 -5.81
CA TYR A 171 11.86 -6.40 -5.65
C TYR A 171 13.02 -7.40 -5.57
N ALA A 172 13.99 -7.30 -6.46
CA ALA A 172 15.17 -8.17 -6.47
C ALA A 172 15.95 -8.06 -5.16
N ALA A 173 16.11 -6.86 -4.63
CA ALA A 173 16.76 -6.62 -3.34
C ALA A 173 15.98 -7.25 -2.17
N LEU A 174 14.65 -7.09 -2.12
CA LEU A 174 13.80 -7.72 -1.11
C LEU A 174 13.86 -9.25 -1.20
N ALA A 175 13.72 -9.80 -2.40
CA ALA A 175 13.79 -11.24 -2.64
C ALA A 175 15.16 -11.82 -2.20
N THR A 176 16.24 -11.18 -2.60
CA THR A 176 17.61 -11.59 -2.24
C THR A 176 17.80 -11.58 -0.72
N ARG A 177 17.36 -10.52 -0.03
CA ARG A 177 17.45 -10.44 1.43
C ARG A 177 16.58 -11.50 2.10
N THR A 178 15.39 -11.78 1.55
CA THR A 178 14.49 -12.83 2.06
C THR A 178 15.13 -14.19 1.95
N VAL A 179 15.65 -14.57 0.77
CA VAL A 179 16.33 -15.86 0.57
C VAL A 179 17.53 -16.00 1.50
N LYS A 180 18.38 -14.96 1.62
CA LYS A 180 19.49 -14.95 2.57
C LYS A 180 19.02 -15.13 4.02
N GLY A 181 17.95 -14.45 4.41
CA GLY A 181 17.37 -14.57 5.75
C GLY A 181 16.79 -15.96 6.02
N MET A 182 16.14 -16.57 5.03
CA MET A 182 15.62 -17.94 5.13
C MET A 182 16.75 -18.98 5.29
N ILE A 183 17.80 -18.88 4.47
CA ILE A 183 18.97 -19.78 4.56
C ILE A 183 19.66 -19.66 5.93
N ARG A 184 19.68 -18.46 6.51
CA ARG A 184 20.29 -18.20 7.83
C ARG A 184 19.35 -18.46 9.01
N GLY A 185 18.08 -18.81 8.78
CA GLY A 185 17.08 -18.99 9.84
C GLY A 185 16.69 -17.70 10.56
N THR A 186 16.97 -16.50 9.99
CA THR A 186 16.75 -15.21 10.65
C THR A 186 15.54 -14.43 10.09
N PHE A 187 14.86 -14.96 9.08
CA PHE A 187 13.76 -14.26 8.40
C PHE A 187 12.45 -14.29 9.21
N LEU A 188 12.12 -15.44 9.78
CA LEU A 188 10.92 -15.58 10.60
C LEU A 188 11.21 -15.21 12.05
N PRO A 189 10.25 -14.54 12.74
CA PRO A 189 10.41 -14.28 14.17
C PRO A 189 10.42 -15.60 14.94
N GLU A 190 11.30 -15.70 15.93
CA GLU A 190 11.22 -16.78 16.92
C GLU A 190 9.91 -16.61 17.71
N TYR A 191 9.00 -17.57 17.60
CA TYR A 191 7.86 -17.64 18.49
C TYR A 191 8.34 -18.14 19.84
N PRO A 192 8.05 -17.43 20.94
CA PRO A 192 8.27 -18.00 22.25
C PRO A 192 7.47 -19.31 22.32
N ALA A 193 8.14 -20.39 22.67
CA ALA A 193 7.49 -21.68 22.88
C ALA A 193 6.29 -21.47 23.81
N ALA A 194 5.12 -21.94 23.40
CA ALA A 194 3.91 -21.89 24.22
C ALA A 194 4.24 -22.56 25.57
N ARG A 195 4.23 -21.79 26.65
CA ARG A 195 4.31 -22.31 28.02
C ARG A 195 2.92 -22.73 28.47
#